data_650ab62116720fda52c0c94932b89089
#
_entry.id   650ab62116720fda52c0c94932b89089
#
_cell.length_a   1.000
_cell.length_b   1.000
_cell.length_c   1.000
_cell.angle_alpha   90.00
_cell.angle_beta   90.00
_cell.angle_gamma   90.00
#
_symmetry.space_group_name_H-M   'P 1'
#
loop_
_entity.id
_entity.type
_entity.pdbx_description
1 polymer ?
#
loop_
_entity_poly.entity_id
_entity_poly.type
_entity_poly.pdbx_seq_one_letter_code
_entity_poly.pdbx_strand_id
1 'polypeptide(L)'
;MLYNTGNLTERVLKVKTNKRDMILESIISAYLDSNTPIGSSELGERMGVAMSASSIRIYFKRLSDEGALTQLHVSGGRIPTVATMQDYWRARLSFDDELKIDDARELEAVLEDFEIYCMIFNAENEALS
;
A
#
# COMPACT_ATOMS: atom_id res chain seq x y z
N MET A 1 6.96 1.84 31.35
CA MET A 1 7.26 2.83 30.33
C MET A 1 8.49 2.50 29.52
N LEU A 2 9.61 2.20 30.18
CA LEU A 2 10.83 1.79 29.48
C LEU A 2 10.68 0.54 28.63
N TYR A 3 9.87 -0.41 29.08
CA TYR A 3 9.62 -1.62 28.32
C TYR A 3 8.87 -1.37 27.01
N ASN A 4 8.05 -0.31 26.92
CA ASN A 4 7.37 0.06 25.68
C ASN A 4 8.36 0.52 24.62
N THR A 5 9.43 1.20 25.02
CA THR A 5 10.49 1.65 24.11
C THR A 5 11.20 0.45 23.50
N GLY A 6 11.50 -0.57 24.29
CA GLY A 6 12.11 -1.80 23.82
C GLY A 6 11.23 -2.53 22.81
N ASN A 7 9.94 -2.64 23.09
CA ASN A 7 8.99 -3.27 22.18
C ASN A 7 8.85 -2.53 20.86
N LEU A 8 8.86 -1.21 20.90
CA LEU A 8 8.81 -0.41 19.68
C LEU A 8 10.07 -0.62 18.84
N THR A 9 11.22 -0.66 19.48
CA THR A 9 12.49 -0.92 18.79
C THR A 9 12.50 -2.29 18.13
N GLU A 10 12.03 -3.30 18.82
CA GLU A 10 11.92 -4.66 18.26
C GLU A 10 10.97 -4.72 17.08
N ARG A 11 9.83 -4.07 17.16
CA ARG A 11 8.87 -4.00 16.06
C ARG A 11 9.45 -3.31 14.85
N VAL A 12 10.14 -2.19 15.06
CA VAL A 12 10.81 -1.46 13.97
C VAL A 12 11.89 -2.31 13.33
N LEU A 13 12.68 -3.04 14.12
CA LEU A 13 13.71 -3.93 13.61
C LEU A 13 13.10 -5.09 12.82
N LYS A 14 12.02 -5.70 13.30
CA LYS A 14 11.31 -6.77 12.58
C LYS A 14 10.76 -6.28 11.25
N VAL A 15 10.17 -5.10 11.22
CA VAL A 15 9.66 -4.51 9.98
C VAL A 15 10.80 -4.24 9.01
N LYS A 16 11.93 -3.73 9.47
CA LYS A 16 13.09 -3.46 8.62
C LYS A 16 13.73 -4.72 8.06
N THR A 17 13.63 -5.85 8.75
CA THR A 17 14.21 -7.12 8.31
C THR A 17 13.28 -7.92 7.41
N ASN A 18 12.00 -7.57 7.34
CA ASN A 18 11.04 -8.26 6.49
C ASN A 18 11.06 -7.70 5.08
N LYS A 19 11.80 -8.37 4.21
CA LYS A 19 11.97 -7.97 2.81
C LYS A 19 10.65 -7.96 2.04
N ARG A 20 9.77 -8.90 2.36
CA ARG A 20 8.45 -8.99 1.74
C ARG A 20 7.66 -7.69 1.96
N ASP A 21 7.59 -7.24 3.19
CA ASP A 21 6.85 -6.04 3.55
C ASP A 21 7.50 -4.77 2.99
N MET A 22 8.81 -4.73 2.94
CA MET A 22 9.54 -3.63 2.31
C MET A 22 9.19 -3.51 0.82
N ILE A 23 9.16 -4.64 0.12
CA ILE A 23 8.80 -4.66 -1.29
C ILE A 23 7.37 -4.23 -1.49
N LEU A 24 6.46 -4.76 -0.69
CA LEU A 24 5.04 -4.40 -0.78
C LEU A 24 4.82 -2.91 -0.53
N GLU A 25 5.41 -2.35 0.50
CA GLU A 25 5.32 -0.90 0.76
C GLU A 25 5.92 -0.07 -0.36
N SER A 26 7.04 -0.51 -0.92
CA SER A 26 7.68 0.18 -2.04
C SER A 26 6.79 0.18 -3.29
N ILE A 27 6.13 -0.94 -3.56
CA ILE A 27 5.17 -1.03 -4.68
C ILE A 27 3.98 -0.11 -4.44
N ILE A 28 3.42 -0.10 -3.25
CA ILE A 28 2.29 0.77 -2.92
C ILE A 28 2.69 2.24 -3.09
N SER A 29 3.84 2.63 -2.56
CA SER A 29 4.35 3.99 -2.70
C SER A 29 4.55 4.38 -4.17
N ALA A 30 5.18 3.51 -4.95
CA ALA A 30 5.39 3.74 -6.37
C ALA A 30 4.07 3.84 -7.13
N TYR A 31 3.12 2.99 -6.81
CA TYR A 31 1.80 3.01 -7.43
C TYR A 31 1.03 4.29 -7.10
N LEU A 32 1.10 4.75 -5.85
CA LEU A 32 0.46 6.00 -5.45
C LEU A 32 1.06 7.21 -6.18
N ASP A 33 2.36 7.18 -6.47
CA ASP A 33 3.03 8.25 -7.20
C ASP A 33 2.69 8.26 -8.69
N SER A 34 2.68 7.10 -9.32
CA SER A 34 2.59 6.98 -10.78
C SER A 34 1.22 6.57 -11.29
N ASN A 35 0.43 5.91 -10.46
CA ASN A 35 -0.85 5.30 -10.83
C ASN A 35 -0.73 4.34 -12.02
N THR A 36 0.42 3.71 -12.16
CA THR A 36 0.71 2.74 -13.22
C THR A 36 1.29 1.47 -12.63
N PRO A 37 1.16 0.33 -13.32
CA PRO A 37 1.78 -0.91 -12.86
C PRO A 37 3.29 -0.76 -12.70
N ILE A 38 3.84 -1.41 -11.68
CA ILE A 38 5.24 -1.30 -11.32
C ILE A 38 5.98 -2.58 -11.71
N GLY A 39 7.02 -2.43 -12.54
CA GLY A 39 7.88 -3.52 -12.94
C GLY A 39 9.00 -3.78 -11.93
N SER A 40 9.59 -4.98 -12.01
CA SER A 40 10.67 -5.37 -11.08
C SER A 40 11.91 -4.50 -11.23
N SER A 41 12.27 -4.12 -12.45
CA SER A 41 13.43 -3.26 -12.70
C SER A 41 13.20 -1.86 -12.17
N GLU A 42 12.03 -1.30 -12.41
CA GLU A 42 11.64 0.01 -11.92
C GLU A 42 11.65 0.05 -10.40
N LEU A 43 11.10 -0.99 -9.76
CA LEU A 43 11.12 -1.09 -8.31
C LEU A 43 12.54 -1.20 -7.78
N GLY A 44 13.38 -1.99 -8.44
CA GLY A 44 14.79 -2.11 -8.06
C GLY A 44 15.51 -0.78 -8.08
N GLU A 45 15.26 0.05 -9.08
CA GLU A 45 15.82 1.40 -9.16
C GLU A 45 15.33 2.29 -8.03
N ARG A 46 14.03 2.24 -7.71
CA ARG A 46 13.44 3.01 -6.62
C ARG A 46 13.98 2.59 -5.25
N MET A 47 14.20 1.30 -5.04
CA MET A 47 14.74 0.78 -3.80
C MET A 47 16.25 0.99 -3.66
N GLY A 48 16.91 1.37 -4.72
CA GLY A 48 18.36 1.56 -4.75
C GLY A 48 19.09 0.22 -4.71
N VAL A 49 20.08 0.09 -3.84
CA VAL A 49 20.95 -1.08 -3.80
C VAL A 49 20.38 -2.28 -3.04
N ALA A 50 19.15 -2.19 -2.61
CA ALA A 50 18.61 -3.18 -1.67
C ALA A 50 18.41 -4.57 -2.28
N MET A 51 17.98 -4.65 -3.55
CA MET A 51 17.68 -5.94 -4.18
C MET A 51 17.84 -5.90 -5.70
N SER A 52 18.23 -7.05 -6.26
CA SER A 52 18.24 -7.24 -7.71
C SER A 52 16.82 -7.42 -8.26
N ALA A 53 16.63 -7.13 -9.54
CA ALA A 53 15.37 -7.35 -10.23
C ALA A 53 14.92 -8.81 -10.15
N SER A 54 15.86 -9.75 -10.21
CA SER A 54 15.55 -11.18 -10.10
C SER A 54 14.96 -11.54 -8.75
N SER A 55 15.53 -11.01 -7.66
CA SER A 55 15.01 -11.20 -6.30
C SER A 55 13.63 -10.60 -6.16
N ILE A 56 13.42 -9.40 -6.71
CA ILE A 56 12.13 -8.71 -6.67
C ILE A 56 11.05 -9.53 -7.39
N ARG A 57 11.39 -10.16 -8.53
CA ARG A 57 10.44 -11.02 -9.26
C ARG A 57 9.97 -12.21 -8.42
N ILE A 58 10.83 -12.78 -7.61
CA ILE A 58 10.47 -13.86 -6.70
C ILE A 58 9.42 -13.38 -5.71
N TYR A 59 9.63 -12.22 -5.13
CA TYR A 59 8.66 -11.62 -4.21
C TYR A 59 7.37 -11.20 -4.92
N PHE A 60 7.46 -10.70 -6.15
CA PHE A 60 6.28 -10.38 -6.95
C PHE A 60 5.39 -11.59 -7.14
N LYS A 61 5.98 -12.73 -7.49
CA LYS A 61 5.24 -13.96 -7.63
C LYS A 61 4.59 -14.39 -6.31
N ARG A 62 5.37 -14.37 -5.24
CA ARG A 62 4.87 -14.71 -3.91
C ARG A 62 3.72 -13.83 -3.47
N LEU A 63 3.87 -12.51 -3.62
CA LEU A 63 2.83 -11.55 -3.26
C LEU A 63 1.59 -11.68 -4.15
N SER A 64 1.77 -12.02 -5.41
CA SER A 64 0.65 -12.30 -6.32
C SER A 64 -0.10 -13.57 -5.92
N ASP A 65 0.64 -14.62 -5.56
CA ASP A 65 0.05 -15.88 -5.08
C ASP A 65 -0.71 -15.68 -3.76
N GLU A 66 -0.24 -14.78 -2.90
CA GLU A 66 -0.92 -14.42 -1.65
C GLU A 66 -2.14 -13.51 -1.85
N GLY A 67 -2.35 -13.00 -3.05
CA GLY A 67 -3.42 -12.06 -3.34
C GLY A 67 -3.13 -10.61 -2.95
N ALA A 68 -1.87 -10.28 -2.67
CA ALA A 68 -1.47 -8.93 -2.33
C ALA A 68 -1.23 -8.05 -3.56
N LEU A 69 -0.77 -8.65 -4.66
CA LEU A 69 -0.54 -7.98 -5.94
C LEU A 69 -1.33 -8.67 -7.03
N THR A 70 -1.60 -7.94 -8.10
CA THR A 70 -2.20 -8.50 -9.31
C THR A 70 -1.49 -7.98 -10.55
N GLN A 71 -1.60 -8.72 -11.63
CA GLN A 71 -1.01 -8.38 -12.91
C GLN A 71 -2.14 -8.17 -13.93
N LEU A 72 -2.21 -6.98 -14.50
CA LEU A 72 -3.26 -6.65 -15.48
C LEU A 72 -2.95 -7.22 -16.86
N HIS A 73 -1.66 -7.31 -17.21
CA HIS A 73 -1.20 -7.83 -18.49
C HIS A 73 -0.03 -8.78 -18.28
N VAL A 74 0.10 -9.78 -19.14
CA VAL A 74 1.13 -10.83 -19.04
C VAL A 74 2.55 -10.25 -19.00
N SER A 75 2.80 -9.18 -19.77
CA SER A 75 4.11 -8.52 -19.84
C SER A 75 4.19 -7.27 -18.99
N GLY A 76 3.14 -6.93 -18.27
CA GLY A 76 3.07 -5.72 -17.46
C GLY A 76 3.61 -5.90 -16.06
N GLY A 77 3.75 -4.79 -15.36
CA GLY A 77 4.13 -4.79 -13.96
C GLY A 77 3.00 -5.25 -13.05
N ARG A 78 3.20 -5.04 -11.76
CA ARG A 78 2.23 -5.42 -10.72
C ARG A 78 1.58 -4.18 -10.13
N ILE A 79 0.33 -4.33 -9.72
CA ILE A 79 -0.39 -3.32 -8.94
C ILE A 79 -0.85 -3.95 -7.62
N PRO A 80 -0.98 -3.13 -6.55
CA PRO A 80 -1.58 -3.63 -5.32
C PRO A 80 -3.06 -3.98 -5.55
N THR A 81 -3.52 -5.04 -4.91
CA THR A 81 -4.93 -5.40 -4.94
C THR A 81 -5.75 -4.43 -4.08
N VAL A 82 -7.07 -4.41 -4.28
CA VAL A 82 -7.97 -3.60 -3.46
C VAL A 82 -7.82 -3.95 -1.98
N ALA A 83 -7.72 -5.24 -1.65
CA ALA A 83 -7.53 -5.69 -0.27
C ALA A 83 -6.24 -5.12 0.33
N THR A 84 -5.15 -5.12 -0.43
CA THR A 84 -3.87 -4.56 0.01
C THR A 84 -3.97 -3.06 0.26
N MET A 85 -4.63 -2.34 -0.64
CA MET A 85 -4.82 -0.89 -0.47
C MET A 85 -5.72 -0.57 0.73
N GLN A 86 -6.76 -1.36 0.95
CA GLN A 86 -7.61 -1.21 2.12
C GLN A 86 -6.82 -1.40 3.42
N ASP A 87 -6.00 -2.44 3.49
CA ASP A 87 -5.15 -2.70 4.66
C ASP A 87 -4.14 -1.57 4.87
N TYR A 88 -3.54 -1.09 3.80
CA TYR A 88 -2.59 0.02 3.84
C TYR A 88 -3.22 1.28 4.44
N TRP A 89 -4.40 1.68 3.94
CA TRP A 89 -5.09 2.86 4.42
C TRP A 89 -5.65 2.66 5.83
N ARG A 90 -6.15 1.46 6.13
CA ARG A 90 -6.65 1.14 7.46
C ARG A 90 -5.55 1.27 8.51
N ALA A 91 -4.34 0.81 8.21
CA ALA A 91 -3.21 0.94 9.11
C ALA A 91 -2.81 2.40 9.34
N ARG A 92 -2.87 3.24 8.30
CA ARG A 92 -2.52 4.65 8.39
C ARG A 92 -3.64 5.51 9.00
N LEU A 93 -4.88 5.10 8.82
CA LEU A 93 -6.04 5.77 9.37
C LEU A 93 -6.51 5.12 10.68
N SER A 94 -5.70 4.25 11.29
CA SER A 94 -6.00 3.74 12.61
C SER A 94 -5.83 4.86 13.61
N PHE A 95 -6.96 5.32 14.10
CA PHE A 95 -7.00 6.39 15.08
C PHE A 95 -6.86 5.79 16.47
N ASP A 96 -5.83 6.19 17.18
CA ASP A 96 -5.78 5.99 18.61
C ASP A 96 -6.89 6.83 19.26
N ASP A 97 -7.32 6.41 20.43
CA ASP A 97 -8.50 6.92 21.17
C ASP A 97 -8.54 8.43 21.46
N GLU A 98 -7.61 9.18 20.92
CA GLU A 98 -7.51 10.64 21.16
C GLU A 98 -7.80 11.49 19.92
N LEU A 99 -8.84 11.16 19.19
CA LEU A 99 -9.31 12.06 18.13
C LEU A 99 -9.85 13.35 18.76
N LYS A 100 -9.13 14.43 18.54
CA LYS A 100 -9.61 15.76 18.90
C LYS A 100 -10.74 16.15 17.94
N ILE A 101 -11.62 17.03 18.40
CA ILE A 101 -12.79 17.48 17.62
C ILE A 101 -12.37 18.06 16.28
N ASP A 102 -11.23 18.76 16.22
CA ASP A 102 -10.71 19.33 14.99
C ASP A 102 -10.28 18.24 13.99
N ASP A 103 -9.66 17.17 14.49
CA ASP A 103 -9.26 16.03 13.67
C ASP A 103 -10.48 15.31 13.10
N ALA A 104 -11.58 15.25 13.87
CA ALA A 104 -12.82 14.65 13.42
C ALA A 104 -13.45 15.43 12.25
N ARG A 105 -13.35 16.76 12.25
CA ARG A 105 -13.84 17.58 11.14
C ARG A 105 -13.04 17.38 9.87
N GLU A 106 -11.72 17.31 9.98
CA GLU A 106 -10.84 17.02 8.86
C GLU A 106 -11.14 15.62 8.28
N LEU A 107 -11.36 14.65 9.16
CA LEU A 107 -11.74 13.31 8.76
C LEU A 107 -13.08 13.30 8.02
N GLU A 108 -14.08 14.01 8.52
CA GLU A 108 -15.38 14.10 7.85
C GLU A 108 -15.24 14.68 6.45
N ALA A 109 -14.42 15.72 6.28
CA ALA A 109 -14.17 16.32 4.97
C ALA A 109 -13.53 15.32 4.01
N VAL A 110 -12.54 14.56 4.48
CA VAL A 110 -11.88 13.53 3.67
C VAL A 110 -12.86 12.41 3.30
N LEU A 111 -13.69 11.98 4.24
CA LEU A 111 -14.69 10.95 3.99
C LEU A 111 -15.76 11.41 3.01
N GLU A 112 -16.20 12.66 3.10
CA GLU A 112 -17.14 13.23 2.13
C GLU A 112 -16.55 13.22 0.73
N ASP A 113 -15.33 13.66 0.57
CA ASP A 113 -14.63 13.63 -0.73
C ASP A 113 -14.50 12.20 -1.24
N PHE A 114 -14.21 11.26 -0.38
CA PHE A 114 -14.11 9.85 -0.73
C PHE A 114 -15.47 9.28 -1.14
N GLU A 115 -16.53 9.60 -0.43
CA GLU A 115 -17.89 9.18 -0.79
C GLU A 115 -18.31 9.73 -2.15
N ILE A 116 -18.04 10.98 -2.43
CA ILE A 116 -18.31 11.61 -3.72
C ILE A 116 -17.54 10.88 -4.82
N TYR A 117 -16.27 10.58 -4.59
CA TYR A 117 -15.45 9.84 -5.53
C TYR A 117 -16.03 8.45 -5.82
N CYS A 118 -16.44 7.73 -4.78
CA CYS A 118 -17.07 6.42 -4.94
C CYS A 118 -18.38 6.50 -5.70
N MET A 119 -19.19 7.51 -5.46
CA MET A 119 -20.44 7.73 -6.18
C MET A 119 -20.21 7.97 -7.67
N ILE A 120 -19.24 8.81 -8.02
CA ILE A 120 -18.87 9.08 -9.42
C ILE A 120 -18.38 7.79 -10.08
N PHE A 121 -17.52 7.04 -9.41
CA PHE A 121 -16.98 5.79 -9.92
C PHE A 121 -18.08 4.77 -10.17
N ASN A 122 -19.02 4.63 -9.25
CA ASN A 122 -20.15 3.72 -9.41
C ASN A 122 -21.07 4.15 -10.55
N ALA A 123 -21.34 5.44 -10.68
CA ALA A 123 -22.15 5.98 -11.77
C ALA A 123 -21.52 5.71 -13.13
N GLU A 124 -20.21 5.88 -13.26
CA GLU A 124 -19.47 5.58 -14.48
C GLU A 124 -19.52 4.08 -14.81
N ASN A 125 -19.36 3.23 -13.82
CA ASN A 125 -19.47 1.78 -14.03
C ASN A 125 -20.87 1.34 -14.45
N GLU A 126 -21.90 1.92 -13.87
CA GLU A 126 -23.28 1.65 -14.27
C GLU A 126 -23.56 2.12 -15.70
N ALA A 127 -22.99 3.26 -16.10
CA ALA A 127 -23.13 3.77 -17.47
C ALA A 127 -22.41 2.87 -18.48
N LEU A 128 -21.37 2.16 -18.10
CA LEU A 128 -20.62 1.25 -18.96
C LEU A 128 -21.22 -0.15 -19.05
N SER A 129 -22.11 -0.50 -18.15
CA SER A 129 -22.79 -1.79 -18.17
C SER A 129 -24.13 -1.67 -18.87
#